data_c641af63f0cf2a95ed135cae61b4577f
#
_entry.id   c641af63f0cf2a95ed135cae61b4577f
#
_cell.length_a   1.000
_cell.length_b   1.000
_cell.length_c   1.000
_cell.angle_alpha   90.00
_cell.angle_beta   90.00
_cell.angle_gamma   90.00
#
_symmetry.space_group_name_H-M   'P 1'
#
loop_
_entity.id
_entity.type
_entity.pdbx_description
1 polymer ?
#
loop_
_entity_poly.entity_id
_entity_poly.type
_entity_poly.pdbx_seq_one_letter_code
_entity_poly.pdbx_strand_id
1 'polypeptide(L)'
;MNKNLMIVIAALLVIFGLVMSGYNNLVGMNENINGKWSQIENQLQRRNDLIPNLVNTVKGYAAHESDVFKAVADARAKLGGAKTVQEASQADGELSGALSRLLMVAENYPQLKANANFTQLQDELAGTENRIAVSRQDYNNAVQEFNSSIKQFPTVLYAGILGFSQRDYFEVPESAKAVPQVQF
;
A
#
# COMPACT_ATOMS: atom_id res chain seq x y z
N MET A 1 -51.06 27.58 -6.60
CA MET A 1 -50.19 26.38 -6.78
C MET A 1 -50.91 25.22 -6.13
N ASN A 2 -51.14 24.12 -6.86
CA ASN A 2 -51.90 22.98 -6.34
C ASN A 2 -51.14 22.34 -5.15
N LYS A 3 -51.85 22.04 -4.06
CA LYS A 3 -51.28 21.44 -2.84
C LYS A 3 -50.42 20.17 -3.15
N ASN A 4 -50.90 19.36 -4.12
CA ASN A 4 -50.16 18.17 -4.57
C ASN A 4 -48.84 18.52 -5.27
N LEU A 5 -48.79 19.61 -6.06
CA LEU A 5 -47.56 20.07 -6.71
C LEU A 5 -46.53 20.55 -5.68
N MET A 6 -46.96 21.24 -4.62
CA MET A 6 -46.07 21.65 -3.53
C MET A 6 -45.48 20.47 -2.80
N ILE A 7 -46.26 19.41 -2.54
CA ILE A 7 -45.78 18.20 -1.89
C ILE A 7 -44.72 17.50 -2.76
N VAL A 8 -44.97 17.39 -4.07
CA VAL A 8 -44.03 16.80 -5.00
C VAL A 8 -42.69 17.57 -5.06
N ILE A 9 -42.77 18.92 -5.14
CA ILE A 9 -41.57 19.76 -5.14
C ILE A 9 -40.81 19.61 -3.82
N ALA A 10 -41.49 19.61 -2.69
CA ALA A 10 -40.86 19.42 -1.39
C ALA A 10 -40.16 18.05 -1.29
N ALA A 11 -40.80 16.98 -1.77
CA ALA A 11 -40.19 15.65 -1.81
C ALA A 11 -38.93 15.59 -2.69
N LEU A 12 -38.97 16.22 -3.88
CA LEU A 12 -37.79 16.30 -4.77
C LEU A 12 -36.66 17.09 -4.15
N LEU A 13 -36.92 18.18 -3.44
CA LEU A 13 -35.90 18.95 -2.73
C LEU A 13 -35.25 18.15 -1.61
N VAL A 14 -36.01 17.35 -0.86
CA VAL A 14 -35.47 16.44 0.16
C VAL A 14 -34.61 15.37 -0.45
N ILE A 15 -35.07 14.72 -1.53
CA ILE A 15 -34.25 13.69 -2.24
C ILE A 15 -32.96 14.31 -2.77
N PHE A 16 -33.03 15.48 -3.39
CA PHE A 16 -31.87 16.20 -3.89
C PHE A 16 -30.88 16.50 -2.76
N GLY A 17 -31.34 16.99 -1.62
CA GLY A 17 -30.49 17.25 -0.46
C GLY A 17 -29.80 15.99 0.08
N LEU A 18 -30.49 14.85 0.12
CA LEU A 18 -29.92 13.55 0.53
C LEU A 18 -28.85 13.08 -0.44
N VAL A 19 -29.09 13.19 -1.76
CA VAL A 19 -28.11 12.80 -2.77
C VAL A 19 -26.88 13.70 -2.72
N MET A 20 -27.04 15.02 -2.57
CA MET A 20 -25.91 15.96 -2.44
C MET A 20 -25.06 15.70 -1.19
N SER A 21 -25.71 15.43 -0.06
CA SER A 21 -25.02 15.06 1.18
C SER A 21 -24.24 13.76 1.02
N GLY A 22 -24.87 12.74 0.40
CA GLY A 22 -24.21 11.47 0.11
C GLY A 22 -23.04 11.61 -0.85
N TYR A 23 -23.17 12.43 -1.89
CA TYR A 23 -22.08 12.75 -2.81
C TYR A 23 -20.86 13.36 -2.10
N ASN A 24 -21.09 14.40 -1.29
CA ASN A 24 -20.01 15.05 -0.54
C ASN A 24 -19.31 14.09 0.41
N ASN A 25 -20.06 13.19 1.05
CA ASN A 25 -19.47 12.14 1.90
C ASN A 25 -18.60 11.19 1.09
N LEU A 26 -19.07 10.70 -0.07
CA LEU A 26 -18.27 9.82 -0.94
C LEU A 26 -17.01 10.49 -1.47
N VAL A 27 -17.08 11.78 -1.83
CA VAL A 27 -15.89 12.56 -2.20
C VAL A 27 -14.91 12.61 -1.05
N GLY A 28 -15.36 12.91 0.17
CA GLY A 28 -14.50 12.95 1.35
C GLY A 28 -13.82 11.61 1.64
N MET A 29 -14.56 10.50 1.53
CA MET A 29 -14.01 9.16 1.71
C MET A 29 -12.98 8.82 0.62
N ASN A 30 -13.26 9.17 -0.64
CA ASN A 30 -12.34 8.94 -1.75
C ASN A 30 -11.03 9.74 -1.60
N GLU A 31 -11.12 11.00 -1.15
CA GLU A 31 -9.94 11.81 -0.84
C GLU A 31 -9.16 11.27 0.36
N ASN A 32 -9.84 10.73 1.37
CA ASN A 32 -9.17 10.03 2.48
C ASN A 32 -8.35 8.84 1.99
N ILE A 33 -8.89 8.02 1.06
CA ILE A 33 -8.15 6.91 0.43
C ILE A 33 -6.91 7.42 -0.29
N ASN A 34 -7.02 8.49 -1.09
CA ASN A 34 -5.90 9.09 -1.79
C ASN A 34 -4.82 9.59 -0.80
N GLY A 35 -5.23 10.20 0.31
CA GLY A 35 -4.32 10.61 1.37
C GLY A 35 -3.59 9.44 2.05
N LYS A 36 -4.30 8.32 2.30
CA LYS A 36 -3.70 7.09 2.84
C LYS A 36 -2.75 6.42 1.85
N TRP A 37 -3.10 6.45 0.55
CA TRP A 37 -2.22 5.97 -0.50
C TRP A 37 -0.90 6.76 -0.55
N SER A 38 -0.96 8.08 -0.51
CA SER A 38 0.24 8.93 -0.48
C SER A 38 1.15 8.63 0.72
N GLN A 39 0.59 8.23 1.87
CA GLN A 39 1.39 7.79 3.01
C GLN A 39 2.16 6.49 2.71
N ILE A 40 1.52 5.52 2.03
CA ILE A 40 2.20 4.29 1.58
C ILE A 40 3.33 4.64 0.61
N GLU A 41 3.05 5.45 -0.43
CA GLU A 41 4.04 5.85 -1.43
C GLU A 41 5.26 6.49 -0.78
N ASN A 42 5.08 7.36 0.21
CA ASN A 42 6.18 7.98 0.95
C ASN A 42 7.05 6.94 1.69
N GLN A 43 6.43 5.91 2.29
CA GLN A 43 7.20 4.86 2.97
C GLN A 43 7.90 3.91 1.98
N LEU A 44 7.24 3.58 0.87
CA LEU A 44 7.84 2.78 -0.21
C LEU A 44 9.03 3.52 -0.85
N GLN A 45 8.90 4.83 -1.07
CA GLN A 45 9.99 5.66 -1.56
C GLN A 45 11.17 5.66 -0.59
N ARG A 46 10.91 5.89 0.71
CA ARG A 46 11.96 5.85 1.75
C ARG A 46 12.67 4.50 1.76
N ARG A 47 11.92 3.39 1.67
CA ARG A 47 12.49 2.04 1.57
C ARG A 47 13.38 1.90 0.35
N ASN A 48 12.91 2.38 -0.81
CA ASN A 48 13.62 2.34 -2.08
C ASN A 48 14.95 3.14 -2.03
N ASP A 49 14.99 4.22 -1.27
CA ASP A 49 16.17 5.09 -1.12
C ASP A 49 17.23 4.52 -0.15
N LEU A 50 16.82 3.68 0.80
CA LEU A 50 17.75 3.00 1.73
C LEU A 50 18.51 1.84 1.07
N ILE A 51 17.93 1.18 0.07
CA ILE A 51 18.46 -0.04 -0.53
C ILE A 51 19.84 0.13 -1.18
N PRO A 52 20.14 1.18 -1.96
CA PRO A 52 21.48 1.35 -2.54
C PRO A 52 22.58 1.39 -1.49
N ASN A 53 22.32 2.03 -0.34
CA ASN A 53 23.30 2.10 0.75
C ASN A 53 23.52 0.74 1.39
N LEU A 54 22.45 -0.03 1.61
CA LEU A 54 22.54 -1.40 2.10
C LEU A 54 23.33 -2.28 1.13
N VAL A 55 22.99 -2.27 -0.16
CA VAL A 55 23.66 -3.06 -1.20
C VAL A 55 25.14 -2.71 -1.28
N ASN A 56 25.50 -1.42 -1.25
CA ASN A 56 26.90 -0.98 -1.29
C ASN A 56 27.67 -1.42 -0.04
N THR A 57 27.05 -1.38 1.13
CA THR A 57 27.64 -1.86 2.37
C THR A 57 27.91 -3.36 2.31
N VAL A 58 26.95 -4.17 1.83
CA VAL A 58 27.08 -5.62 1.70
C VAL A 58 28.13 -5.97 0.63
N LYS A 59 28.17 -5.27 -0.51
CA LYS A 59 29.15 -5.48 -1.59
C LYS A 59 30.59 -5.34 -1.11
N GLY A 60 30.86 -4.50 -0.13
CA GLY A 60 32.20 -4.34 0.46
C GLY A 60 32.74 -5.61 1.13
N TYR A 61 31.86 -6.54 1.50
CA TYR A 61 32.20 -7.79 2.20
C TYR A 61 31.91 -9.05 1.38
N ALA A 62 30.87 -9.01 0.53
CA ALA A 62 30.32 -10.16 -0.20
C ALA A 62 30.31 -9.93 -1.72
N ALA A 63 31.43 -9.49 -2.30
CA ALA A 63 31.54 -9.07 -3.70
C ALA A 63 31.16 -10.15 -4.73
N HIS A 64 31.15 -11.44 -4.35
CA HIS A 64 30.88 -12.56 -5.25
C HIS A 64 29.37 -12.89 -5.38
N GLU A 65 28.51 -12.25 -4.63
CA GLU A 65 27.06 -12.53 -4.56
C GLU A 65 26.27 -11.73 -5.64
N SER A 66 26.75 -11.77 -6.88
CA SER A 66 26.20 -10.94 -7.98
C SER A 66 24.71 -11.15 -8.24
N ASP A 67 24.23 -12.40 -8.12
CA ASP A 67 22.83 -12.75 -8.41
C ASP A 67 21.85 -12.15 -7.38
N VAL A 68 22.27 -12.10 -6.11
CA VAL A 68 21.46 -11.49 -5.04
C VAL A 68 21.38 -9.98 -5.24
N PHE A 69 22.47 -9.32 -5.59
CA PHE A 69 22.48 -7.88 -5.89
C PHE A 69 21.63 -7.54 -7.10
N LYS A 70 21.69 -8.38 -8.15
CA LYS A 70 20.84 -8.23 -9.33
C LYS A 70 19.37 -8.38 -8.97
N ALA A 71 19.00 -9.40 -8.20
CA ALA A 71 17.62 -9.61 -7.76
C ALA A 71 17.06 -8.40 -6.97
N VAL A 72 17.88 -7.81 -6.08
CA VAL A 72 17.48 -6.59 -5.34
C VAL A 72 17.34 -5.40 -6.28
N ALA A 73 18.27 -5.21 -7.24
CA ALA A 73 18.21 -4.11 -8.20
C ALA A 73 16.96 -4.22 -9.11
N ASP A 74 16.65 -5.42 -9.60
CA ASP A 74 15.49 -5.69 -10.46
C ASP A 74 14.18 -5.45 -9.70
N ALA A 75 14.06 -5.95 -8.46
CA ALA A 75 12.89 -5.75 -7.62
C ALA A 75 12.71 -4.26 -7.25
N ARG A 76 13.80 -3.55 -6.95
CA ARG A 76 13.81 -2.12 -6.71
C ARG A 76 13.31 -1.32 -7.93
N ALA A 77 13.77 -1.68 -9.13
CA ALA A 77 13.35 -1.02 -10.37
C ALA A 77 11.85 -1.23 -10.63
N LYS A 78 11.32 -2.43 -10.36
CA LYS A 78 9.88 -2.72 -10.47
C LYS A 78 9.07 -1.86 -9.52
N LEU A 79 9.49 -1.74 -8.25
CA LEU A 79 8.79 -0.91 -7.27
C LEU A 79 8.78 0.57 -7.69
N GLY A 80 9.92 1.09 -8.17
CA GLY A 80 10.00 2.48 -8.66
C GLY A 80 9.22 2.74 -9.94
N GLY A 81 8.85 1.70 -10.69
CA GLY A 81 8.04 1.77 -11.91
C GLY A 81 6.55 1.51 -11.72
N ALA A 82 6.11 1.08 -10.54
CA ALA A 82 4.72 0.74 -10.24
C ALA A 82 3.81 1.98 -10.35
N LYS A 83 2.69 1.84 -11.06
CA LYS A 83 1.72 2.93 -11.31
C LYS A 83 0.36 2.67 -10.65
N THR A 84 0.10 1.44 -10.24
CA THR A 84 -1.16 1.02 -9.61
C THR A 84 -0.89 0.46 -8.22
N VAL A 85 -1.93 0.46 -7.37
CA VAL A 85 -1.87 -0.14 -6.04
C VAL A 85 -1.45 -1.61 -6.11
N GLN A 86 -1.97 -2.36 -7.08
CA GLN A 86 -1.67 -3.77 -7.28
C GLN A 86 -0.22 -4.00 -7.72
N GLU A 87 0.28 -3.20 -8.68
CA GLU A 87 1.69 -3.25 -9.10
C GLU A 87 2.64 -2.93 -7.95
N ALA A 88 2.32 -1.88 -7.16
CA ALA A 88 3.11 -1.50 -5.99
C ALA A 88 3.12 -2.60 -4.92
N SER A 89 1.97 -3.23 -4.67
CA SER A 89 1.84 -4.33 -3.71
C SER A 89 2.66 -5.56 -4.13
N GLN A 90 2.59 -5.94 -5.41
CA GLN A 90 3.36 -7.06 -5.93
C GLN A 90 4.86 -6.77 -5.89
N ALA A 91 5.27 -5.58 -6.35
CA ALA A 91 6.67 -5.17 -6.39
C ALA A 91 7.29 -5.05 -4.99
N ASP A 92 6.53 -4.57 -3.99
CA ASP A 92 6.95 -4.51 -2.58
C ASP A 92 7.16 -5.92 -2.01
N GLY A 93 6.30 -6.88 -2.35
CA GLY A 93 6.47 -8.28 -1.99
C GLY A 93 7.72 -8.92 -2.61
N GLU A 94 7.98 -8.67 -3.89
CA GLU A 94 9.19 -9.14 -4.58
C GLU A 94 10.47 -8.54 -3.96
N LEU A 95 10.42 -7.24 -3.63
CA LEU A 95 11.53 -6.55 -2.98
C LEU A 95 11.80 -7.08 -1.57
N SER A 96 10.76 -7.35 -0.80
CA SER A 96 10.89 -7.98 0.53
C SER A 96 11.55 -9.36 0.44
N GLY A 97 11.18 -10.16 -0.55
CA GLY A 97 11.82 -11.45 -0.82
C GLY A 97 13.29 -11.34 -1.23
N ALA A 98 13.63 -10.36 -2.08
CA ALA A 98 15.01 -10.11 -2.50
C ALA A 98 15.89 -9.61 -1.34
N LEU A 99 15.35 -8.71 -0.50
CA LEU A 99 16.05 -8.22 0.69
C LEU A 99 16.27 -9.33 1.73
N SER A 100 15.28 -10.21 1.92
CA SER A 100 15.46 -11.37 2.82
C SER A 100 16.61 -12.27 2.37
N ARG A 101 16.78 -12.50 1.05
CA ARG A 101 17.93 -13.25 0.52
C ARG A 101 19.25 -12.51 0.75
N LEU A 102 19.27 -11.18 0.57
CA LEU A 102 20.45 -10.37 0.84
C LEU A 102 20.87 -10.45 2.31
N LEU A 103 19.92 -10.42 3.23
CA LEU A 103 20.17 -10.54 4.66
C LEU A 103 20.67 -11.95 5.04
N MET A 104 20.15 -13.02 4.40
CA MET A 104 20.68 -14.37 4.59
C MET A 104 22.13 -14.52 4.14
N VAL A 105 22.53 -13.86 3.03
CA VAL A 105 23.93 -13.80 2.62
C VAL A 105 24.78 -13.11 3.68
N ALA A 106 24.31 -11.99 4.23
CA ALA A 106 25.04 -11.25 5.26
C ALA A 106 25.33 -12.10 6.52
N GLU A 107 24.50 -13.12 6.82
CA GLU A 107 24.75 -14.05 7.93
C GLU A 107 26.06 -14.83 7.79
N ASN A 108 26.54 -15.07 6.56
CA ASN A 108 27.81 -15.76 6.29
C ASN A 108 29.04 -14.86 6.47
N TYR A 109 28.85 -13.57 6.73
CA TYR A 109 29.92 -12.57 6.84
C TYR A 109 29.92 -11.88 8.22
N PRO A 110 30.53 -12.47 9.26
CA PRO A 110 30.50 -11.94 10.64
C PRO A 110 31.01 -10.51 10.77
N GLN A 111 31.98 -10.12 9.93
CA GLN A 111 32.54 -8.76 9.92
C GLN A 111 31.51 -7.73 9.43
N LEU A 112 30.65 -8.10 8.49
CA LEU A 112 29.52 -7.27 8.04
C LEU A 112 28.50 -7.09 9.14
N LYS A 113 28.18 -8.15 9.88
CA LYS A 113 27.26 -8.07 11.03
C LYS A 113 27.77 -7.16 12.15
N ALA A 114 29.09 -7.05 12.31
CA ALA A 114 29.71 -6.15 13.27
C ALA A 114 29.81 -4.69 12.77
N ASN A 115 29.44 -4.42 11.51
CA ASN A 115 29.50 -3.08 10.93
C ASN A 115 28.31 -2.23 11.40
N ALA A 116 28.60 -1.13 12.12
CA ALA A 116 27.56 -0.24 12.67
C ALA A 116 26.63 0.35 11.60
N ASN A 117 27.15 0.69 10.41
CA ASN A 117 26.32 1.22 9.33
C ASN A 117 25.37 0.16 8.79
N PHE A 118 25.81 -1.11 8.71
CA PHE A 118 24.93 -2.20 8.30
C PHE A 118 23.78 -2.41 9.30
N THR A 119 24.10 -2.46 10.59
CA THR A 119 23.08 -2.59 11.64
C THR A 119 22.08 -1.42 11.60
N GLN A 120 22.57 -0.19 11.50
CA GLN A 120 21.69 0.98 11.39
C GLN A 120 20.77 0.90 10.16
N LEU A 121 21.28 0.49 8.99
CA LEU A 121 20.46 0.35 7.79
C LEU A 121 19.42 -0.78 7.93
N GLN A 122 19.76 -1.87 8.61
CA GLN A 122 18.79 -2.93 8.93
C GLN A 122 17.67 -2.40 9.83
N ASP A 123 18.01 -1.67 10.89
CA ASP A 123 17.03 -1.08 11.82
C ASP A 123 16.12 -0.08 11.10
N GLU A 124 16.68 0.76 10.22
CA GLU A 124 15.88 1.70 9.43
C GLU A 124 14.96 0.98 8.44
N LEU A 125 15.42 -0.09 7.79
CA LEU A 125 14.59 -0.90 6.90
C LEU A 125 13.47 -1.61 7.67
N ALA A 126 13.77 -2.21 8.81
CA ALA A 126 12.77 -2.83 9.68
C ALA A 126 11.73 -1.81 10.18
N GLY A 127 12.19 -0.62 10.57
CA GLY A 127 11.30 0.48 10.96
C GLY A 127 10.43 0.96 9.80
N THR A 128 10.94 0.98 8.58
CA THR A 128 10.18 1.35 7.38
C THR A 128 9.15 0.27 7.03
N GLU A 129 9.51 -1.01 7.12
CA GLU A 129 8.58 -2.14 6.92
C GLU A 129 7.38 -2.06 7.87
N ASN A 130 7.64 -1.81 9.16
CA ASN A 130 6.56 -1.64 10.15
C ASN A 130 5.64 -0.45 9.79
N ARG A 131 6.20 0.67 9.34
CA ARG A 131 5.41 1.83 8.90
C ARG A 131 4.59 1.53 7.64
N ILE A 132 5.16 0.80 6.68
CA ILE A 132 4.43 0.33 5.49
C ILE A 132 3.26 -0.57 5.92
N ALA A 133 3.48 -1.50 6.84
CA ALA A 133 2.43 -2.39 7.34
C ALA A 133 1.27 -1.62 7.98
N VAL A 134 1.56 -0.62 8.83
CA VAL A 134 0.53 0.25 9.44
C VAL A 134 -0.19 1.09 8.38
N SER A 135 0.55 1.76 7.48
CA SER A 135 -0.05 2.58 6.42
C SER A 135 -0.94 1.75 5.48
N ARG A 136 -0.54 0.51 5.20
CA ARG A 136 -1.31 -0.45 4.40
C ARG A 136 -2.61 -0.86 5.10
N GLN A 137 -2.57 -1.09 6.41
CA GLN A 137 -3.78 -1.36 7.20
C GLN A 137 -4.74 -0.17 7.17
N ASP A 138 -4.24 1.03 7.38
CA ASP A 138 -5.02 2.27 7.34
C ASP A 138 -5.67 2.50 5.97
N TYR A 139 -4.91 2.29 4.89
CA TYR A 139 -5.41 2.37 3.52
C TYR A 139 -6.53 1.35 3.26
N ASN A 140 -6.31 0.09 3.62
CA ASN A 140 -7.28 -0.98 3.43
C ASN A 140 -8.57 -0.75 4.24
N ASN A 141 -8.47 -0.19 5.44
CA ASN A 141 -9.63 0.20 6.24
C ASN A 141 -10.44 1.30 5.55
N ALA A 142 -9.76 2.33 5.02
CA ALA A 142 -10.43 3.41 4.27
C ALA A 142 -11.09 2.88 2.99
N VAL A 143 -10.43 1.99 2.25
CA VAL A 143 -10.98 1.31 1.06
C VAL A 143 -12.20 0.47 1.44
N GLN A 144 -12.14 -0.29 2.53
CA GLN A 144 -13.27 -1.10 3.00
C GLN A 144 -14.48 -0.24 3.33
N GLU A 145 -14.28 0.86 4.05
CA GLU A 145 -15.35 1.80 4.41
C GLU A 145 -16.01 2.40 3.17
N PHE A 146 -15.22 2.89 2.23
CA PHE A 146 -15.70 3.44 0.96
C PHE A 146 -16.44 2.38 0.12
N ASN A 147 -15.83 1.21 -0.10
CA ASN A 147 -16.42 0.13 -0.89
C ASN A 147 -17.73 -0.40 -0.26
N SER A 148 -17.82 -0.37 1.05
CA SER A 148 -19.07 -0.70 1.77
C SER A 148 -20.11 0.39 1.55
N SER A 149 -19.73 1.67 1.68
CA SER A 149 -20.63 2.82 1.55
C SER A 149 -21.27 2.90 0.16
N ILE A 150 -20.52 2.65 -0.91
CA ILE A 150 -21.09 2.66 -2.29
C ILE A 150 -22.05 1.50 -2.58
N LYS A 151 -22.01 0.43 -1.75
CA LYS A 151 -22.91 -0.74 -1.87
C LYS A 151 -24.15 -0.65 -0.98
N GLN A 152 -24.17 0.26 0.00
CA GLN A 152 -25.27 0.42 0.93
C GLN A 152 -26.39 1.27 0.33
N PHE A 153 -27.65 1.02 0.77
CA PHE A 153 -28.77 1.87 0.43
C PHE A 153 -28.75 3.15 1.31
N PRO A 154 -29.09 4.34 0.79
CA PRO A 154 -29.54 4.62 -0.58
C PRO A 154 -28.40 4.87 -1.60
N THR A 155 -27.14 4.91 -1.18
CA THR A 155 -25.96 5.30 -1.96
C THR A 155 -25.78 4.45 -3.22
N VAL A 156 -26.06 3.15 -3.14
CA VAL A 156 -25.96 2.19 -4.26
C VAL A 156 -26.78 2.61 -5.49
N LEU A 157 -27.85 3.39 -5.30
CA LEU A 157 -28.71 3.84 -6.41
C LEU A 157 -28.06 4.91 -7.28
N TYR A 158 -27.14 5.69 -6.73
CA TYR A 158 -26.56 6.83 -7.42
C TYR A 158 -25.03 6.83 -7.50
N ALA A 159 -24.33 6.06 -6.66
CA ALA A 159 -22.87 6.06 -6.64
C ALA A 159 -22.25 5.79 -8.02
N GLY A 160 -22.72 4.75 -8.74
CA GLY A 160 -22.24 4.42 -10.07
C GLY A 160 -22.55 5.50 -11.13
N ILE A 161 -23.72 6.14 -11.04
CA ILE A 161 -24.11 7.25 -11.94
C ILE A 161 -23.22 8.47 -11.72
N LEU A 162 -22.78 8.70 -10.47
CA LEU A 162 -21.89 9.80 -10.09
C LEU A 162 -20.40 9.47 -10.29
N GLY A 163 -20.08 8.32 -10.89
CA GLY A 163 -18.72 7.94 -11.26
C GLY A 163 -17.90 7.28 -10.15
N PHE A 164 -18.54 6.90 -9.03
CA PHE A 164 -17.86 6.17 -7.97
C PHE A 164 -17.86 4.66 -8.26
N SER A 165 -16.69 4.06 -8.23
CA SER A 165 -16.47 2.62 -8.36
C SER A 165 -15.65 2.09 -7.19
N GLN A 166 -15.65 0.77 -7.01
CA GLN A 166 -14.83 0.15 -5.97
C GLN A 166 -13.35 0.47 -6.16
N ARG A 167 -12.67 0.70 -5.04
CA ARG A 167 -11.23 0.91 -4.96
C ARG A 167 -10.56 -0.41 -4.62
N ASP A 168 -9.37 -0.63 -5.19
CA ASP A 168 -8.57 -1.82 -4.97
C ASP A 168 -7.90 -1.78 -3.60
N TYR A 169 -7.81 -2.95 -2.96
CA TYR A 169 -7.05 -3.14 -1.73
C TYR A 169 -5.54 -3.27 -2.04
N PHE A 170 -4.72 -2.87 -1.09
CA PHE A 170 -3.31 -3.23 -1.09
C PHE A 170 -3.19 -4.65 -0.52
N GLU A 171 -3.12 -5.64 -1.41
CA GLU A 171 -3.10 -7.05 -1.03
C GLU A 171 -1.69 -7.50 -0.61
N VAL A 172 -1.61 -8.44 0.30
CA VAL A 172 -0.37 -9.17 0.58
C VAL A 172 -0.21 -10.25 -0.49
N PRO A 173 0.94 -10.38 -1.17
CA PRO A 173 1.17 -11.45 -2.13
C PRO A 173 0.86 -12.83 -1.52
N GLU A 174 0.28 -13.73 -2.30
CA GLU A 174 -0.09 -15.07 -1.83
C GLU A 174 1.09 -15.87 -1.28
N SER A 175 2.30 -15.62 -1.80
CA SER A 175 3.53 -16.20 -1.28
C SER A 175 3.83 -15.83 0.19
N ALA A 176 3.35 -14.69 0.67
CA ALA A 176 3.49 -14.27 2.06
C ALA A 176 2.37 -14.80 2.97
N LYS A 177 1.30 -15.38 2.40
CA LYS A 177 0.21 -16.04 3.15
C LYS A 177 0.54 -17.49 3.53
N ALA A 178 1.57 -18.08 2.93
CA ALA A 178 2.00 -19.43 3.25
C ALA A 178 2.60 -19.46 4.66
N VAL A 179 1.90 -20.09 5.60
CA VAL A 179 2.42 -20.34 6.94
C VAL A 179 3.62 -21.27 6.82
N PRO A 180 4.82 -20.91 7.34
CA PRO A 180 5.95 -21.82 7.34
C PRO A 180 5.58 -23.09 8.10
N GLN A 181 5.67 -24.24 7.44
CA GLN A 181 5.53 -25.52 8.13
C GLN A 181 6.81 -25.76 8.95
N VAL A 182 6.69 -25.60 10.26
CA VAL A 182 7.77 -26.00 11.17
C VAL A 182 7.72 -27.52 11.28
N GLN A 183 8.69 -28.20 10.67
CA GLN A 183 8.95 -29.61 10.93
C GLN A 183 9.98 -29.67 12.06
N PHE A 184 9.59 -30.31 13.18
CA PHE A 184 10.47 -30.63 14.30
C PHE A 184 11.17 -31.96 14.05
#